data_14515c34fd2e103cdc0402001cc8a598
#
_entry.id   14515c34fd2e103cdc0402001cc8a598
#
_cell.length_a   1.000
_cell.length_b   1.000
_cell.length_c   1.000
_cell.angle_alpha   90.00
_cell.angle_beta   90.00
_cell.angle_gamma   90.00
#
_symmetry.space_group_name_H-M   'P 1'
#
loop_
_entity.id
_entity.type
_entity.pdbx_description
1 polymer ?
#
loop_
_entity_poly.entity_id
_entity_poly.type
_entity_poly.pdbx_seq_one_letter_code
_entity_poly.pdbx_strand_id
1 'polypeptide(L)'
;MKKDFTPPADPELSPEADPVELPENAFRELAADENYRPLMHPGRAYPEVTAYSVIMGLVLCIVFSAAAAYLGLKVGQVFEAAIPIAIIAVGLSGALGKKNALGQNVIIQSIGACSGVIVAGAIFTLPALYILQAKYPEISVNFFQIFCSSLLGGILGILFFIPFRKYFVKDMHGKYPFPEATATTQVLASGQTAGTDGSKQARTLVIASLIGGIYDYVVETFGFWAGTLNTTVAHWGETIAAKTKLVLTCNTGAAVLGLGYIIGLKYAFIITAGSLLAWWVIVPLLGTYGNAEIAAMTPDAIFGNYAVSYTHLTLP
;
A
#
# COMPACT_ATOMS: atom_id res chain seq x y z
N MET A 1 32.21 24.79 9.53
CA MET A 1 32.97 24.64 8.28
C MET A 1 32.01 24.09 7.23
N LYS A 2 31.28 24.97 6.53
CA LYS A 2 30.39 24.60 5.40
C LYS A 2 31.32 24.29 4.23
N LYS A 3 31.44 23.00 3.85
CA LYS A 3 31.99 22.66 2.54
C LYS A 3 30.87 22.93 1.54
N ASP A 4 31.02 23.96 0.74
CA ASP A 4 30.20 24.17 -0.44
C ASP A 4 30.39 22.98 -1.36
N PHE A 5 29.34 22.15 -1.42
CA PHE A 5 29.25 21.09 -2.40
C PHE A 5 28.77 21.73 -3.71
N THR A 6 29.72 22.13 -4.55
CA THR A 6 29.45 22.45 -5.95
C THR A 6 29.43 21.12 -6.71
N PRO A 7 28.27 20.65 -7.21
CA PRO A 7 28.26 19.48 -8.09
C PRO A 7 29.02 19.82 -9.38
N PRO A 8 29.71 18.85 -9.99
CA PRO A 8 30.37 19.06 -11.28
C PRO A 8 29.32 19.51 -12.29
N ALA A 9 29.61 20.60 -12.98
CA ALA A 9 28.77 21.10 -14.06
C ALA A 9 28.83 20.07 -15.20
N ASP A 10 27.68 19.43 -15.45
CA ASP A 10 27.50 18.55 -16.60
C ASP A 10 27.32 19.43 -17.85
N PRO A 11 28.24 19.41 -18.83
CA PRO A 11 28.23 20.35 -19.95
C PRO A 11 27.08 20.16 -20.94
N GLU A 12 26.31 19.08 -20.85
CA GLU A 12 25.18 18.79 -21.74
C GLU A 12 23.82 19.28 -21.24
N LEU A 13 23.77 19.87 -20.07
CA LEU A 13 22.53 20.38 -19.48
C LEU A 13 22.34 21.85 -19.81
N SER A 14 21.50 22.13 -20.80
CA SER A 14 20.94 23.48 -20.95
C SER A 14 20.21 23.85 -19.63
N PRO A 15 20.43 25.08 -19.09
CA PRO A 15 19.88 25.47 -17.79
C PRO A 15 18.34 25.54 -17.73
N GLU A 16 17.62 25.27 -18.80
CA GLU A 16 16.25 25.78 -19.01
C GLU A 16 15.13 24.75 -18.88
N ALA A 17 15.35 23.46 -18.94
CA ALA A 17 14.24 22.51 -18.85
C ALA A 17 14.54 21.31 -17.92
N ASP A 18 13.74 21.16 -16.86
CA ASP A 18 13.68 19.90 -16.11
C ASP A 18 13.13 18.78 -17.02
N PRO A 19 13.64 17.56 -16.89
CA PRO A 19 13.08 16.43 -17.64
C PRO A 19 11.60 16.27 -17.30
N VAL A 20 10.79 16.12 -18.33
CA VAL A 20 9.33 16.03 -18.20
C VAL A 20 8.90 14.60 -17.92
N GLU A 21 9.71 13.62 -18.30
CA GLU A 21 9.44 12.20 -18.15
C GLU A 21 10.51 11.53 -17.30
N LEU A 22 10.11 10.47 -16.59
CA LEU A 22 11.05 9.63 -15.86
C LEU A 22 12.00 8.95 -16.85
N PRO A 23 13.31 8.97 -16.57
CA PRO A 23 14.27 8.29 -17.42
C PRO A 23 14.03 6.76 -17.39
N GLU A 24 14.38 6.07 -18.49
CA GLU A 24 14.18 4.62 -18.59
C GLU A 24 14.89 3.82 -17.48
N ASN A 25 15.98 4.37 -16.94
CA ASN A 25 16.73 3.76 -15.85
C ASN A 25 16.19 4.06 -14.44
N ALA A 26 15.05 4.71 -14.33
CA ALA A 26 14.43 5.02 -13.03
C ALA A 26 14.04 3.76 -12.23
N PHE A 27 13.72 2.65 -12.93
CA PHE A 27 13.14 1.45 -12.33
C PHE A 27 13.98 0.18 -12.52
N ARG A 28 15.19 0.30 -13.05
CA ARG A 28 16.11 -0.82 -13.24
C ARG A 28 17.44 -0.55 -12.55
N GLU A 29 18.23 -1.61 -12.39
CA GLU A 29 19.61 -1.46 -11.90
C GLU A 29 20.41 -0.60 -12.88
N LEU A 30 21.23 0.28 -12.31
CA LEU A 30 22.14 1.12 -13.08
C LEU A 30 23.37 0.30 -13.52
N ALA A 31 23.80 0.45 -14.78
CA ALA A 31 25.07 -0.06 -15.23
C ALA A 31 26.24 0.69 -14.56
N ALA A 32 27.46 0.11 -14.58
CA ALA A 32 28.60 0.66 -13.85
C ALA A 32 28.94 2.12 -14.25
N ASP A 33 28.65 2.47 -15.51
CA ASP A 33 28.97 3.78 -16.11
C ASP A 33 27.73 4.66 -16.21
N GLU A 34 26.58 4.23 -15.68
CA GLU A 34 25.29 4.90 -15.84
C GLU A 34 24.94 5.72 -14.58
N ASN A 35 24.52 6.96 -14.79
CA ASN A 35 24.04 7.83 -13.73
C ASN A 35 22.52 8.02 -13.81
N TYR A 36 21.85 7.95 -12.68
CA TYR A 36 20.45 8.30 -12.58
C TYR A 36 20.26 9.82 -12.59
N ARG A 37 19.40 10.30 -13.48
CA ARG A 37 19.04 11.72 -13.58
C ARG A 37 17.66 11.94 -12.96
N PRO A 38 17.55 12.61 -11.81
CA PRO A 38 16.26 12.87 -11.19
C PRO A 38 15.44 13.91 -11.96
N LEU A 39 14.10 13.81 -11.87
CA LEU A 39 13.16 14.80 -12.43
C LEU A 39 13.34 16.18 -11.84
N MET A 40 13.64 16.26 -10.54
CA MET A 40 13.89 17.51 -9.85
C MET A 40 15.40 17.75 -9.76
N HIS A 41 15.87 18.81 -10.36
CA HIS A 41 17.31 19.09 -10.41
C HIS A 41 17.83 19.44 -9.01
N PRO A 42 18.89 18.77 -8.49
CA PRO A 42 19.37 18.95 -7.12
C PRO A 42 19.91 20.37 -6.81
N GLY A 43 20.19 21.17 -7.82
CA GLY A 43 20.64 22.56 -7.69
C GLY A 43 19.54 23.61 -7.74
N ARG A 44 18.28 23.23 -7.94
CA ARG A 44 17.14 24.15 -7.99
C ARG A 44 16.31 24.07 -6.72
N ALA A 45 15.79 25.21 -6.27
CA ALA A 45 14.83 25.27 -5.18
C ALA A 45 13.41 25.13 -5.74
N TYR A 46 12.72 24.09 -5.33
CA TYR A 46 11.31 23.85 -5.67
C TYR A 46 10.42 24.11 -4.45
N PRO A 47 9.16 24.56 -4.67
CA PRO A 47 8.20 24.67 -3.58
C PRO A 47 7.74 23.26 -3.17
N GLU A 48 8.38 22.66 -2.16
CA GLU A 48 8.06 21.33 -1.65
C GLU A 48 7.18 21.43 -0.41
N VAL A 49 7.78 21.85 0.71
CA VAL A 49 7.11 21.98 2.00
C VAL A 49 6.47 23.35 2.10
N THR A 50 5.18 23.41 1.83
CA THR A 50 4.37 24.63 1.93
C THR A 50 3.18 24.37 2.87
N ALA A 51 2.56 25.45 3.38
CA ALA A 51 1.35 25.31 4.20
C ALA A 51 0.26 24.51 3.47
N TYR A 52 0.13 24.69 2.16
CA TYR A 52 -0.79 23.95 1.34
C TYR A 52 -0.45 22.44 1.32
N SER A 53 0.79 22.06 1.03
CA SER A 53 1.17 20.65 0.94
C SER A 53 1.04 19.92 2.28
N VAL A 54 1.42 20.58 3.38
CA VAL A 54 1.32 20.00 4.72
C VAL A 54 -0.15 19.86 5.15
N ILE A 55 -0.97 20.92 5.04
CA ILE A 55 -2.36 20.89 5.46
C ILE A 55 -3.13 19.87 4.62
N MET A 56 -2.95 19.87 3.29
CA MET A 56 -3.62 18.92 2.41
C MET A 56 -3.19 17.49 2.70
N GLY A 57 -1.91 17.24 2.90
CA GLY A 57 -1.39 15.93 3.29
C GLY A 57 -2.00 15.45 4.61
N LEU A 58 -2.10 16.32 5.64
CA LEU A 58 -2.73 15.98 6.93
C LEU A 58 -4.22 15.70 6.79
N VAL A 59 -4.96 16.49 6.01
CA VAL A 59 -6.39 16.25 5.76
C VAL A 59 -6.59 14.89 5.10
N LEU A 60 -5.83 14.58 4.04
CA LEU A 60 -5.90 13.28 3.37
C LEU A 60 -5.45 12.16 4.31
N CYS A 61 -4.42 12.35 5.12
CA CYS A 61 -3.99 11.37 6.11
C CYS A 61 -5.13 11.02 7.09
N ILE A 62 -5.84 12.00 7.62
CA ILE A 62 -6.96 11.78 8.54
C ILE A 62 -8.10 11.02 7.85
N VAL A 63 -8.51 11.48 6.65
CA VAL A 63 -9.60 10.86 5.89
C VAL A 63 -9.27 9.41 5.53
N PHE A 64 -8.09 9.17 4.98
CA PHE A 64 -7.68 7.83 4.59
C PHE A 64 -7.34 6.92 5.78
N SER A 65 -6.89 7.46 6.92
CA SER A 65 -6.76 6.68 8.16
C SER A 65 -8.11 6.18 8.65
N ALA A 66 -9.13 7.03 8.66
CA ALA A 66 -10.47 6.64 9.06
C ALA A 66 -11.06 5.57 8.11
N ALA A 67 -10.90 5.77 6.79
CA ALA A 67 -11.36 4.81 5.78
C ALA A 67 -10.62 3.47 5.89
N ALA A 68 -9.29 3.49 6.01
CA ALA A 68 -8.47 2.30 6.14
C ALA A 68 -8.77 1.54 7.45
N ALA A 69 -9.00 2.26 8.56
CA ALA A 69 -9.38 1.66 9.83
C ALA A 69 -10.75 0.94 9.72
N TYR A 70 -11.72 1.60 9.11
CA TYR A 70 -13.05 1.01 8.91
C TYR A 70 -12.97 -0.26 8.03
N LEU A 71 -12.31 -0.17 6.88
CA LEU A 71 -12.15 -1.30 5.98
C LEU A 71 -11.32 -2.43 6.59
N GLY A 72 -10.24 -2.10 7.28
CA GLY A 72 -9.40 -3.08 7.94
C GLY A 72 -10.13 -3.88 9.01
N LEU A 73 -10.97 -3.23 9.81
CA LEU A 73 -11.80 -3.92 10.81
C LEU A 73 -12.96 -4.72 10.19
N LYS A 74 -13.52 -4.24 9.06
CA LYS A 74 -14.64 -4.92 8.39
C LYS A 74 -14.20 -6.10 7.53
N VAL A 75 -13.12 -5.93 6.77
CA VAL A 75 -12.67 -6.87 5.73
C VAL A 75 -11.42 -7.66 6.17
N GLY A 76 -10.73 -7.21 7.22
CA GLY A 76 -9.46 -7.82 7.66
C GLY A 76 -8.27 -7.50 6.74
N GLN A 77 -8.41 -6.51 5.85
CA GLN A 77 -7.36 -6.07 4.94
C GLN A 77 -7.18 -4.56 5.01
N VAL A 78 -5.94 -4.11 4.95
CA VAL A 78 -5.61 -2.67 4.92
C VAL A 78 -5.13 -2.31 3.54
N PHE A 79 -5.74 -1.28 2.96
CA PHE A 79 -5.36 -0.75 1.65
C PHE A 79 -4.25 0.29 1.80
N GLU A 80 -3.25 0.18 0.94
CA GLU A 80 -2.25 1.22 0.77
C GLU A 80 -2.89 2.44 0.07
N ALA A 81 -2.91 3.58 0.76
CA ALA A 81 -3.54 4.79 0.23
C ALA A 81 -2.60 5.62 -0.67
N ALA A 82 -1.36 5.19 -0.89
CA ALA A 82 -0.34 5.94 -1.62
C ALA A 82 -0.79 6.37 -3.02
N ILE A 83 -1.34 5.43 -3.81
CA ILE A 83 -1.78 5.70 -5.19
C ILE A 83 -3.00 6.62 -5.23
N PRO A 84 -4.11 6.36 -4.49
CA PRO A 84 -5.25 7.27 -4.46
C PRO A 84 -4.88 8.67 -4.03
N ILE A 85 -4.02 8.82 -3.03
CA ILE A 85 -3.59 10.13 -2.54
C ILE A 85 -2.74 10.84 -3.59
N ALA A 86 -1.85 10.14 -4.30
CA ALA A 86 -1.08 10.71 -5.40
C ALA A 86 -2.00 11.24 -6.51
N ILE A 87 -3.04 10.48 -6.89
CA ILE A 87 -4.03 10.90 -7.90
C ILE A 87 -4.76 12.17 -7.45
N ILE A 88 -5.21 12.22 -6.19
CA ILE A 88 -5.89 13.39 -5.62
C ILE A 88 -4.94 14.59 -5.59
N ALA A 89 -3.68 14.41 -5.17
CA ALA A 89 -2.70 15.48 -5.10
C ALA A 89 -2.43 16.08 -6.49
N VAL A 90 -2.21 15.24 -7.50
CA VAL A 90 -2.00 15.65 -8.89
C VAL A 90 -3.26 16.31 -9.46
N GLY A 91 -4.42 15.70 -9.29
CA GLY A 91 -5.69 16.24 -9.77
C GLY A 91 -6.01 17.60 -9.16
N LEU A 92 -5.81 17.77 -7.85
CA LEU A 92 -6.08 19.03 -7.16
C LEU A 92 -5.08 20.12 -7.53
N SER A 93 -3.79 19.81 -7.62
CA SER A 93 -2.78 20.77 -8.07
C SER A 93 -3.04 21.21 -9.52
N GLY A 94 -3.48 20.30 -10.39
CA GLY A 94 -3.89 20.60 -11.75
C GLY A 94 -5.13 21.51 -11.81
N ALA A 95 -6.16 21.20 -11.01
CA ALA A 95 -7.38 22.01 -10.92
C ALA A 95 -7.11 23.42 -10.36
N LEU A 96 -6.14 23.57 -9.47
CA LEU A 96 -5.70 24.85 -8.91
C LEU A 96 -4.71 25.60 -9.85
N GLY A 97 -4.38 25.05 -11.01
CA GLY A 97 -3.45 25.64 -11.98
C GLY A 97 -2.02 25.84 -11.44
N LYS A 98 -1.60 25.00 -10.48
CA LYS A 98 -0.28 25.10 -9.89
C LYS A 98 0.80 24.62 -10.87
N LYS A 99 1.75 25.50 -11.16
CA LYS A 99 2.95 25.15 -11.95
C LYS A 99 4.01 24.57 -11.02
N ASN A 100 4.82 23.62 -11.53
CA ASN A 100 5.90 22.96 -10.77
C ASN A 100 5.44 22.36 -9.43
N ALA A 101 4.28 21.72 -9.44
CA ALA A 101 3.63 21.19 -8.24
C ALA A 101 4.19 19.81 -7.78
N LEU A 102 5.15 19.22 -8.51
CA LEU A 102 5.65 17.87 -8.21
C LEU A 102 6.13 17.75 -6.76
N GLY A 103 6.98 18.67 -6.31
CA GLY A 103 7.49 18.65 -4.93
C GLY A 103 6.37 18.74 -3.89
N GLN A 104 5.37 19.62 -4.11
CA GLN A 104 4.19 19.71 -3.23
C GLN A 104 3.35 18.43 -3.26
N ASN A 105 3.14 17.84 -4.44
CA ASN A 105 2.38 16.59 -4.58
C ASN A 105 3.08 15.41 -3.90
N VAL A 106 4.41 15.35 -3.96
CA VAL A 106 5.22 14.36 -3.23
C VAL A 106 5.04 14.51 -1.73
N ILE A 107 5.06 15.74 -1.20
CA ILE A 107 4.82 15.98 0.24
C ILE A 107 3.40 15.60 0.65
N ILE A 108 2.38 15.98 -0.14
CA ILE A 108 0.98 15.59 0.11
C ILE A 108 0.85 14.06 0.14
N GLN A 109 1.41 13.39 -0.86
CA GLN A 109 1.37 11.94 -0.98
C GLN A 109 2.12 11.28 0.18
N SER A 110 3.31 11.75 0.54
CA SER A 110 4.12 11.16 1.60
C SER A 110 3.44 11.25 2.97
N ILE A 111 2.87 12.42 3.30
CA ILE A 111 2.13 12.60 4.56
C ILE A 111 0.85 11.76 4.54
N GLY A 112 0.11 11.78 3.43
CA GLY A 112 -1.15 11.06 3.30
C GLY A 112 -0.97 9.55 3.34
N ALA A 113 0.06 9.01 2.68
CA ALA A 113 0.36 7.58 2.63
C ALA A 113 0.72 6.99 4.00
N CYS A 114 1.17 7.80 4.97
CA CYS A 114 1.35 7.34 6.34
C CYS A 114 0.07 6.73 6.94
N SER A 115 -1.10 7.11 6.44
CA SER A 115 -2.40 6.58 6.88
C SER A 115 -2.49 5.06 6.79
N GLY A 116 -2.10 4.46 5.68
CA GLY A 116 -2.15 3.02 5.46
C GLY A 116 -1.21 2.26 6.39
N VAL A 117 0.04 2.71 6.50
CA VAL A 117 1.09 2.03 7.30
C VAL A 117 0.77 2.10 8.80
N ILE A 118 0.36 3.28 9.31
CA ILE A 118 0.00 3.46 10.73
C ILE A 118 -1.24 2.63 11.07
N VAL A 119 -2.24 2.67 10.21
CA VAL A 119 -3.48 1.91 10.43
C VAL A 119 -3.22 0.42 10.34
N ALA A 120 -2.38 -0.07 9.42
CA ALA A 120 -2.00 -1.47 9.34
C ALA A 120 -1.42 -1.97 10.67
N GLY A 121 -0.48 -1.23 11.27
CA GLY A 121 0.05 -1.55 12.59
C GLY A 121 -1.02 -1.53 13.69
N ALA A 122 -1.86 -0.49 13.73
CA ALA A 122 -2.86 -0.30 14.75
C ALA A 122 -4.00 -1.33 14.70
N ILE A 123 -4.52 -1.64 13.52
CA ILE A 123 -5.66 -2.56 13.34
C ILE A 123 -5.36 -3.98 13.77
N PHE A 124 -4.14 -4.45 13.58
CA PHE A 124 -3.76 -5.81 13.96
C PHE A 124 -3.32 -5.93 15.42
N THR A 125 -3.03 -4.83 16.10
CA THR A 125 -2.52 -4.85 17.47
C THR A 125 -3.52 -4.30 18.50
N LEU A 126 -4.18 -3.18 18.24
CA LEU A 126 -5.06 -2.53 19.20
C LEU A 126 -6.31 -3.35 19.57
N PRO A 127 -6.99 -4.05 18.64
CA PRO A 127 -8.13 -4.90 19.02
C PRO A 127 -7.78 -5.96 20.05
N ALA A 128 -6.55 -6.48 20.02
CA ALA A 128 -6.06 -7.45 21.00
C ALA A 128 -6.09 -6.91 22.44
N LEU A 129 -5.80 -5.61 22.64
CA LEU A 129 -5.88 -4.96 23.95
C LEU A 129 -7.31 -4.93 24.49
N TYR A 130 -8.30 -4.64 23.63
CA TYR A 130 -9.71 -4.62 24.04
C TYR A 130 -10.23 -6.04 24.32
N ILE A 131 -9.80 -7.04 23.56
CA ILE A 131 -10.13 -8.45 23.80
C ILE A 131 -9.52 -8.91 25.13
N LEU A 132 -8.27 -8.54 25.40
CA LEU A 132 -7.60 -8.86 26.66
C LEU A 132 -8.27 -8.15 27.84
N GLN A 133 -8.66 -6.90 27.69
CA GLN A 133 -9.41 -6.17 28.72
C GLN A 133 -10.73 -6.84 29.09
N ALA A 134 -11.45 -7.37 28.09
CA ALA A 134 -12.70 -8.11 28.32
C ALA A 134 -12.47 -9.40 29.12
N LYS A 135 -11.30 -10.05 28.93
CA LYS A 135 -10.93 -11.28 29.63
C LYS A 135 -10.23 -11.04 30.98
N TYR A 136 -9.48 -9.96 31.08
CA TYR A 136 -8.70 -9.56 32.25
C TYR A 136 -9.04 -8.12 32.63
N PRO A 137 -9.99 -7.90 33.56
CA PRO A 137 -10.45 -6.55 33.94
C PRO A 137 -9.36 -5.63 34.55
N GLU A 138 -8.24 -6.19 34.96
CA GLU A 138 -7.06 -5.48 35.48
C GLU A 138 -6.35 -4.65 34.37
N ILE A 139 -6.55 -5.03 33.11
CA ILE A 139 -5.98 -4.31 31.95
C ILE A 139 -6.85 -3.11 31.65
N SER A 140 -6.33 -1.90 31.88
CA SER A 140 -7.00 -0.66 31.49
C SER A 140 -6.45 -0.16 30.15
N VAL A 141 -7.33 0.03 29.17
CA VAL A 141 -6.97 0.60 27.88
C VAL A 141 -7.23 2.10 27.93
N ASN A 142 -6.16 2.90 27.88
CA ASN A 142 -6.21 4.35 27.93
C ASN A 142 -5.82 4.93 26.58
N PHE A 143 -6.69 5.76 25.97
CA PHE A 143 -6.44 6.42 24.70
C PHE A 143 -5.12 7.21 24.67
N PHE A 144 -4.80 7.95 25.74
CA PHE A 144 -3.59 8.74 25.79
C PHE A 144 -2.31 7.88 25.77
N GLN A 145 -2.33 6.73 26.43
CA GLN A 145 -1.20 5.80 26.40
C GLN A 145 -1.02 5.21 25.00
N ILE A 146 -2.10 4.83 24.33
CA ILE A 146 -2.07 4.34 22.95
C ILE A 146 -1.51 5.42 22.02
N PHE A 147 -1.99 6.66 22.15
CA PHE A 147 -1.52 7.79 21.37
C PHE A 147 -0.02 8.04 21.57
N CYS A 148 0.44 8.12 22.81
CA CYS A 148 1.85 8.31 23.13
C CYS A 148 2.72 7.16 22.62
N SER A 149 2.27 5.93 22.77
CA SER A 149 2.97 4.75 22.29
C SER A 149 3.13 4.77 20.76
N SER A 150 2.06 5.08 20.04
CA SER A 150 2.06 5.19 18.57
C SER A 150 2.98 6.33 18.10
N LEU A 151 2.91 7.49 18.77
CA LEU A 151 3.76 8.64 18.47
C LEU A 151 5.25 8.31 18.67
N LEU A 152 5.60 7.70 19.81
CA LEU A 152 6.97 7.31 20.10
C LEU A 152 7.45 6.23 19.13
N GLY A 153 6.59 5.28 18.79
CA GLY A 153 6.87 4.26 17.76
C GLY A 153 7.17 4.87 16.40
N GLY A 154 6.40 5.87 15.97
CA GLY A 154 6.63 6.61 14.73
C GLY A 154 7.97 7.36 14.74
N ILE A 155 8.29 8.08 15.83
CA ILE A 155 9.57 8.76 16.00
C ILE A 155 10.72 7.75 15.96
N LEU A 156 10.59 6.65 16.67
CA LEU A 156 11.61 5.59 16.71
C LEU A 156 11.84 4.99 15.32
N GLY A 157 10.76 4.72 14.55
CA GLY A 157 10.85 4.24 13.17
C GLY A 157 11.63 5.18 12.26
N ILE A 158 11.39 6.49 12.37
CA ILE A 158 12.16 7.51 11.61
C ILE A 158 13.63 7.47 12.01
N LEU A 159 13.94 7.45 13.31
CA LEU A 159 15.32 7.42 13.80
C LEU A 159 16.07 6.17 13.32
N PHE A 160 15.42 5.02 13.30
CA PHE A 160 16.01 3.79 12.76
C PHE A 160 16.22 3.85 11.25
N PHE A 161 15.31 4.50 10.51
CA PHE A 161 15.41 4.56 9.05
C PHE A 161 16.51 5.50 8.56
N ILE A 162 16.83 6.58 9.29
CA ILE A 162 17.83 7.58 8.87
C ILE A 162 19.17 6.96 8.44
N PRO A 163 19.82 6.06 9.20
CA PRO A 163 21.09 5.46 8.79
C PRO A 163 20.97 4.57 7.55
N PHE A 164 19.81 3.93 7.33
CA PHE A 164 19.58 3.06 6.19
C PHE A 164 19.11 3.79 4.92
N ARG A 165 18.79 5.09 5.01
CA ARG A 165 18.28 5.86 3.88
C ARG A 165 19.18 5.78 2.65
N LYS A 166 20.50 5.96 2.81
CA LYS A 166 21.45 5.88 1.70
C LYS A 166 21.41 4.51 1.02
N TYR A 167 21.39 3.46 1.81
CA TYR A 167 21.34 2.09 1.33
C TYR A 167 20.10 1.84 0.47
N PHE A 168 18.90 2.16 0.97
CA PHE A 168 17.67 1.89 0.24
C PHE A 168 17.47 2.82 -0.97
N VAL A 169 17.82 4.11 -0.86
CA VAL A 169 17.53 5.11 -1.90
C VAL A 169 18.59 5.10 -3.01
N LYS A 170 19.85 4.81 -2.69
CA LYS A 170 20.96 4.90 -3.64
C LYS A 170 21.56 3.55 -3.98
N ASP A 171 22.03 2.82 -2.97
CA ASP A 171 22.86 1.62 -3.20
C ASP A 171 22.04 0.43 -3.73
N MET A 172 20.73 0.43 -3.43
CA MET A 172 19.77 -0.61 -3.86
C MET A 172 18.82 -0.14 -4.96
N HIS A 173 19.19 0.93 -5.69
CA HIS A 173 18.38 1.45 -6.80
C HIS A 173 18.08 0.36 -7.83
N GLY A 174 16.81 0.18 -8.16
CA GLY A 174 16.33 -0.78 -9.14
C GLY A 174 16.45 -2.27 -8.79
N LYS A 175 17.03 -2.61 -7.62
CA LYS A 175 17.22 -4.01 -7.20
C LYS A 175 15.98 -4.61 -6.55
N TYR A 176 15.19 -3.80 -5.86
CA TYR A 176 13.97 -4.27 -5.20
C TYR A 176 12.74 -4.00 -6.05
N PRO A 177 11.83 -4.96 -6.14
CA PRO A 177 10.53 -4.74 -6.76
C PRO A 177 9.61 -4.00 -5.79
N PHE A 178 9.35 -2.72 -6.06
CA PHE A 178 8.37 -1.92 -5.34
C PHE A 178 7.24 -1.48 -6.29
N PRO A 179 6.35 -2.39 -6.72
CA PRO A 179 5.37 -2.09 -7.76
C PRO A 179 4.43 -0.95 -7.40
N GLU A 180 4.00 -0.86 -6.15
CA GLU A 180 3.12 0.22 -5.68
C GLU A 180 3.85 1.57 -5.64
N ALA A 181 5.08 1.60 -5.16
CA ALA A 181 5.90 2.81 -5.17
C ALA A 181 6.22 3.26 -6.60
N THR A 182 6.48 2.31 -7.50
CA THR A 182 6.70 2.57 -8.93
C THR A 182 5.46 3.22 -9.56
N ALA A 183 4.27 2.63 -9.35
CA ALA A 183 3.02 3.18 -9.84
C ALA A 183 2.73 4.58 -9.26
N THR A 184 2.94 4.76 -7.96
CA THR A 184 2.78 6.06 -7.29
C THR A 184 3.71 7.11 -7.89
N THR A 185 4.97 6.75 -8.15
CA THR A 185 5.96 7.65 -8.76
C THR A 185 5.55 8.05 -10.18
N GLN A 186 5.05 7.09 -10.98
CA GLN A 186 4.54 7.37 -12.32
C GLN A 186 3.35 8.33 -12.30
N VAL A 187 2.42 8.14 -11.35
CA VAL A 187 1.28 9.06 -11.16
C VAL A 187 1.76 10.46 -10.81
N LEU A 188 2.68 10.60 -9.87
CA LEU A 188 3.21 11.90 -9.46
C LEU A 188 3.96 12.59 -10.61
N ALA A 189 4.78 11.84 -11.35
CA ALA A 189 5.54 12.34 -12.50
C ALA A 189 4.60 12.80 -13.64
N SER A 190 3.51 12.08 -13.90
CA SER A 190 2.52 12.46 -14.92
C SER A 190 1.89 13.85 -14.67
N GLY A 191 1.87 14.29 -13.42
CA GLY A 191 1.42 15.63 -13.06
C GLY A 191 2.34 16.76 -13.50
N GLN A 192 3.59 16.48 -13.90
CA GLN A 192 4.52 17.47 -14.45
C GLN A 192 4.29 17.76 -15.94
N THR A 193 3.81 16.77 -16.68
CA THR A 193 3.45 16.92 -18.10
C THR A 193 2.22 17.81 -18.24
N ALA A 194 2.26 19.04 -17.74
CA ALA A 194 1.18 20.03 -17.80
C ALA A 194 0.92 20.59 -19.22
N GLY A 195 1.25 19.80 -20.24
CA GLY A 195 0.73 19.93 -21.60
C GLY A 195 -0.58 19.17 -21.74
N THR A 196 -1.15 19.16 -22.93
CA THR A 196 -2.40 18.49 -23.28
C THR A 196 -2.47 17.00 -22.92
N ASP A 197 -1.31 16.31 -22.83
CA ASP A 197 -1.24 14.88 -22.54
C ASP A 197 -1.25 14.57 -21.04
N GLY A 198 -0.64 15.37 -20.19
CA GLY A 198 -0.72 15.22 -18.74
C GLY A 198 -2.15 15.44 -18.19
N SER A 199 -2.89 16.37 -18.79
CA SER A 199 -4.31 16.58 -18.46
C SER A 199 -5.17 15.37 -18.87
N LYS A 200 -4.88 14.72 -20.00
CA LYS A 200 -5.58 13.50 -20.42
C LYS A 200 -5.29 12.33 -19.49
N GLN A 201 -4.03 12.14 -19.10
CA GLN A 201 -3.65 11.08 -18.15
C GLN A 201 -4.30 11.27 -16.78
N ALA A 202 -4.24 12.48 -16.22
CA ALA A 202 -4.90 12.81 -14.96
C ALA A 202 -6.42 12.58 -15.04
N ARG A 203 -7.06 12.99 -16.14
CA ARG A 203 -8.49 12.73 -16.37
C ARG A 203 -8.81 11.24 -16.45
N THR A 204 -8.00 10.46 -17.14
CA THR A 204 -8.18 9.00 -17.24
C THR A 204 -8.06 8.35 -15.87
N LEU A 205 -7.06 8.75 -15.06
CA LEU A 205 -6.88 8.25 -13.70
C LEU A 205 -8.09 8.59 -12.81
N VAL A 206 -8.57 9.82 -12.85
CA VAL A 206 -9.76 10.23 -12.08
C VAL A 206 -10.99 9.44 -12.50
N ILE A 207 -11.23 9.28 -13.81
CA ILE A 207 -12.38 8.51 -14.32
C ILE A 207 -12.27 7.04 -13.90
N ALA A 208 -11.09 6.42 -14.04
CA ALA A 208 -10.87 5.03 -13.64
C ALA A 208 -11.07 4.84 -12.13
N SER A 209 -10.57 5.79 -11.31
CA SER A 209 -10.76 5.76 -9.85
C SER A 209 -12.23 5.92 -9.46
N LEU A 210 -12.98 6.78 -10.16
CA LEU A 210 -14.42 6.93 -9.92
C LEU A 210 -15.18 5.65 -10.31
N ILE A 211 -14.87 5.05 -11.45
CA ILE A 211 -15.51 3.79 -11.88
C ILE A 211 -15.23 2.67 -10.88
N GLY A 212 -13.96 2.47 -10.50
CA GLY A 212 -13.58 1.47 -9.51
C GLY A 212 -14.19 1.73 -8.13
N GLY A 213 -14.16 2.98 -7.67
CA GLY A 213 -14.74 3.37 -6.39
C GLY A 213 -16.27 3.23 -6.35
N ILE A 214 -16.97 3.58 -7.43
CA ILE A 214 -18.43 3.36 -7.53
C ILE A 214 -18.73 1.87 -7.56
N TYR A 215 -17.97 1.08 -8.30
CA TYR A 215 -18.12 -0.37 -8.34
C TYR A 215 -18.00 -0.98 -6.93
N ASP A 216 -16.88 -0.72 -6.23
CA ASP A 216 -16.66 -1.25 -4.89
C ASP A 216 -17.71 -0.74 -3.89
N TYR A 217 -18.12 0.54 -3.98
CA TYR A 217 -19.18 1.11 -3.15
C TYR A 217 -20.53 0.40 -3.38
N VAL A 218 -20.88 0.14 -4.63
CA VAL A 218 -22.14 -0.55 -4.98
C VAL A 218 -22.13 -1.99 -4.47
N VAL A 219 -21.02 -2.71 -4.68
CA VAL A 219 -20.87 -4.08 -4.19
C VAL A 219 -21.00 -4.15 -2.66
N GLU A 220 -20.28 -3.29 -1.94
CA GLU A 220 -20.22 -3.30 -0.48
C GLU A 220 -21.49 -2.77 0.18
N THR A 221 -22.16 -1.78 -0.44
CA THR A 221 -23.31 -1.10 0.19
C THR A 221 -24.62 -1.78 -0.15
N PHE A 222 -24.83 -2.13 -1.41
CA PHE A 222 -26.10 -2.69 -1.88
C PHE A 222 -26.11 -4.21 -1.93
N GLY A 223 -24.93 -4.87 -1.93
CA GLY A 223 -24.84 -6.33 -1.93
C GLY A 223 -25.49 -6.98 -3.15
N PHE A 224 -25.52 -6.29 -4.31
CA PHE A 224 -26.09 -6.84 -5.55
C PHE A 224 -25.41 -8.15 -5.97
N TRP A 225 -24.15 -8.31 -5.62
CA TRP A 225 -23.41 -9.57 -5.73
C TRP A 225 -22.39 -9.65 -4.60
N ALA A 226 -21.91 -10.86 -4.34
CA ALA A 226 -20.95 -11.09 -3.27
C ALA A 226 -19.60 -10.44 -3.60
N GLY A 227 -19.04 -9.65 -2.69
CA GLY A 227 -17.68 -9.09 -2.77
C GLY A 227 -16.61 -10.17 -2.77
N THR A 228 -16.97 -11.41 -2.37
CA THR A 228 -16.13 -12.59 -2.44
C THR A 228 -16.93 -13.75 -3.07
N LEU A 229 -16.40 -14.31 -4.15
CA LEU A 229 -16.92 -15.56 -4.69
C LEU A 229 -16.36 -16.71 -3.86
N ASN A 230 -17.25 -17.52 -3.27
CA ASN A 230 -16.89 -18.67 -2.46
C ASN A 230 -17.56 -19.92 -3.01
N THR A 231 -16.80 -20.99 -3.18
CA THR A 231 -17.34 -22.27 -3.67
C THR A 231 -18.36 -22.88 -2.73
N THR A 232 -18.34 -22.55 -1.45
CA THR A 232 -19.33 -23.04 -0.46
C THR A 232 -20.75 -22.49 -0.66
N VAL A 233 -20.92 -21.46 -1.50
CA VAL A 233 -22.26 -20.99 -1.90
C VAL A 233 -23.01 -22.03 -2.73
N ALA A 234 -22.29 -22.87 -3.46
CA ALA A 234 -22.89 -23.96 -4.22
C ALA A 234 -22.93 -25.26 -3.36
N HIS A 235 -24.05 -25.96 -3.38
CA HIS A 235 -24.26 -27.21 -2.58
C HIS A 235 -23.16 -28.26 -2.78
N TRP A 236 -22.64 -28.41 -3.99
CA TRP A 236 -21.49 -29.29 -4.27
C TRP A 236 -20.21 -28.83 -3.58
N GLY A 237 -19.99 -27.51 -3.53
CA GLY A 237 -18.80 -26.91 -2.89
C GLY A 237 -18.88 -27.00 -1.37
N GLU A 238 -20.06 -26.83 -0.77
CA GLU A 238 -20.32 -27.09 0.65
C GLU A 238 -20.01 -28.54 1.04
N THR A 239 -20.45 -29.51 0.20
CA THR A 239 -20.17 -30.94 0.42
C THR A 239 -18.66 -31.23 0.34
N ILE A 240 -17.94 -30.64 -0.61
CA ILE A 240 -16.49 -30.77 -0.72
C ILE A 240 -15.79 -30.13 0.51
N ALA A 241 -16.16 -28.94 0.87
CA ALA A 241 -15.60 -28.24 2.02
C ALA A 241 -15.81 -29.02 3.33
N ALA A 242 -16.99 -29.63 3.51
CA ALA A 242 -17.28 -30.44 4.70
C ALA A 242 -16.41 -31.71 4.78
N LYS A 243 -16.18 -32.38 3.65
CA LYS A 243 -15.41 -33.64 3.59
C LYS A 243 -13.91 -33.45 3.54
N THR A 244 -13.44 -32.51 2.73
CA THR A 244 -12.01 -32.34 2.44
C THR A 244 -11.42 -31.05 2.97
N LYS A 245 -12.24 -30.16 3.57
CA LYS A 245 -11.84 -28.80 4.01
C LYS A 245 -11.34 -27.90 2.88
N LEU A 246 -11.54 -28.29 1.62
CA LEU A 246 -11.09 -27.56 0.45
C LEU A 246 -12.11 -26.46 0.10
N VAL A 247 -11.67 -25.22 0.10
CA VAL A 247 -12.47 -24.04 -0.24
C VAL A 247 -11.68 -23.17 -1.23
N LEU A 248 -12.36 -22.66 -2.25
CA LEU A 248 -11.84 -21.62 -3.13
C LEU A 248 -12.63 -20.35 -2.87
N THR A 249 -11.92 -19.30 -2.47
CA THR A 249 -12.48 -17.95 -2.28
C THR A 249 -11.71 -16.97 -3.16
N CYS A 250 -12.44 -16.14 -3.91
CA CYS A 250 -11.87 -15.12 -4.77
C CYS A 250 -12.51 -13.77 -4.46
N ASN A 251 -11.70 -12.77 -4.16
CA ASN A 251 -12.18 -11.40 -3.96
C ASN A 251 -12.46 -10.73 -5.31
N THR A 252 -13.64 -10.12 -5.46
CA THR A 252 -14.10 -9.47 -6.70
C THR A 252 -13.92 -7.95 -6.70
N GLY A 253 -13.28 -7.39 -5.67
CA GLY A 253 -13.06 -5.95 -5.52
C GLY A 253 -12.19 -5.36 -6.63
N ALA A 254 -12.59 -4.20 -7.15
CA ALA A 254 -11.86 -3.50 -8.22
C ALA A 254 -10.45 -3.08 -7.76
N ALA A 255 -10.31 -2.68 -6.50
CA ALA A 255 -9.03 -2.33 -5.92
C ALA A 255 -8.04 -3.50 -5.92
N VAL A 256 -8.49 -4.71 -5.56
CA VAL A 256 -7.67 -5.92 -5.54
C VAL A 256 -7.27 -6.35 -6.95
N LEU A 257 -8.19 -6.24 -7.92
CA LEU A 257 -7.90 -6.51 -9.33
C LEU A 257 -6.84 -5.53 -9.87
N GLY A 258 -6.99 -4.24 -9.58
CA GLY A 258 -6.05 -3.20 -9.97
C GLY A 258 -4.66 -3.42 -9.37
N LEU A 259 -4.59 -3.79 -8.09
CA LEU A 259 -3.34 -4.12 -7.43
C LEU A 259 -2.65 -5.32 -8.10
N GLY A 260 -3.40 -6.38 -8.40
CA GLY A 260 -2.86 -7.55 -9.10
C GLY A 260 -2.27 -7.20 -10.47
N TYR A 261 -2.89 -6.28 -11.20
CA TYR A 261 -2.39 -5.78 -12.48
C TYR A 261 -1.08 -4.98 -12.32
N ILE A 262 -1.00 -4.10 -11.32
CA ILE A 262 0.19 -3.26 -11.03
C ILE A 262 1.39 -4.13 -10.60
N ILE A 263 1.16 -5.12 -9.73
CA ILE A 263 2.19 -6.04 -9.23
C ILE A 263 2.81 -6.87 -10.37
N GLY A 264 2.03 -7.15 -11.39
CA GLY A 264 2.45 -7.92 -12.54
C GLY A 264 2.41 -9.44 -12.33
N LEU A 265 2.44 -10.17 -13.45
CA LEU A 265 2.17 -11.60 -13.49
C LEU A 265 3.10 -12.44 -12.60
N LYS A 266 4.39 -12.10 -12.56
CA LYS A 266 5.40 -12.87 -11.79
C LYS A 266 5.07 -12.92 -10.30
N TYR A 267 4.81 -11.77 -9.70
CA TYR A 267 4.53 -11.67 -8.27
C TYR A 267 3.11 -12.10 -7.94
N ALA A 268 2.14 -11.77 -8.78
CA ALA A 268 0.77 -12.27 -8.66
C ALA A 268 0.72 -13.80 -8.67
N PHE A 269 1.53 -14.46 -9.51
CA PHE A 269 1.63 -15.92 -9.54
C PHE A 269 2.24 -16.49 -8.24
N ILE A 270 3.28 -15.87 -7.68
CA ILE A 270 3.90 -16.30 -6.42
C ILE A 270 2.88 -16.20 -5.28
N ILE A 271 2.15 -15.09 -5.18
CA ILE A 271 1.10 -14.88 -4.18
C ILE A 271 -0.01 -15.92 -4.33
N THR A 272 -0.47 -16.16 -5.56
CA THR A 272 -1.50 -17.16 -5.85
C THR A 272 -1.02 -18.57 -5.50
N ALA A 273 0.22 -18.93 -5.82
CA ALA A 273 0.79 -20.22 -5.48
C ALA A 273 0.87 -20.43 -3.96
N GLY A 274 1.25 -19.38 -3.19
CA GLY A 274 1.22 -19.40 -1.73
C GLY A 274 -0.20 -19.59 -1.18
N SER A 275 -1.18 -18.90 -1.73
CA SER A 275 -2.59 -19.08 -1.35
C SER A 275 -3.10 -20.49 -1.65
N LEU A 276 -2.81 -21.02 -2.83
CA LEU A 276 -3.19 -22.39 -3.19
C LEU A 276 -2.53 -23.43 -2.28
N LEU A 277 -1.25 -23.24 -1.96
CA LEU A 277 -0.54 -24.10 -1.02
C LEU A 277 -1.21 -24.10 0.36
N ALA A 278 -1.54 -22.93 0.89
CA ALA A 278 -2.18 -22.82 2.19
C ALA A 278 -3.58 -23.43 2.20
N TRP A 279 -4.45 -23.01 1.27
CA TRP A 279 -5.87 -23.36 1.28
C TRP A 279 -6.19 -24.71 0.64
N TRP A 280 -5.38 -25.18 -0.30
CA TRP A 280 -5.65 -26.43 -1.02
C TRP A 280 -4.77 -27.60 -0.60
N VAL A 281 -3.67 -27.32 0.13
CA VAL A 281 -2.78 -28.36 0.63
C VAL A 281 -2.76 -28.36 2.15
N ILE A 282 -2.35 -27.28 2.79
CA ILE A 282 -2.13 -27.26 4.25
C ILE A 282 -3.45 -27.43 5.02
N VAL A 283 -4.47 -26.64 4.71
CA VAL A 283 -5.77 -26.70 5.40
C VAL A 283 -6.45 -28.07 5.23
N PRO A 284 -6.57 -28.65 4.01
CA PRO A 284 -7.08 -29.99 3.84
C PRO A 284 -6.28 -31.09 4.53
N LEU A 285 -4.93 -31.00 4.51
CA LEU A 285 -4.09 -31.97 5.21
C LEU A 285 -4.32 -31.93 6.71
N LEU A 286 -4.33 -30.74 7.31
CA LEU A 286 -4.62 -30.57 8.74
C LEU A 286 -6.02 -31.04 9.10
N GLY A 287 -7.02 -30.74 8.28
CA GLY A 287 -8.40 -31.17 8.49
C GLY A 287 -8.64 -32.67 8.32
N THR A 288 -7.84 -33.35 7.49
CA THR A 288 -7.99 -34.77 7.21
C THR A 288 -7.15 -35.67 8.14
N TYR A 289 -5.92 -35.26 8.40
CA TYR A 289 -4.94 -36.01 9.21
C TYR A 289 -4.73 -35.46 10.61
N GLY A 290 -5.35 -34.31 10.95
CA GLY A 290 -5.31 -33.75 12.29
C GLY A 290 -6.10 -34.58 13.30
N ASN A 291 -6.03 -34.17 14.57
CA ASN A 291 -6.84 -34.78 15.63
C ASN A 291 -8.34 -34.48 15.42
N ALA A 292 -9.21 -35.18 16.19
CA ALA A 292 -10.66 -35.05 16.08
C ALA A 292 -11.15 -33.59 16.28
N GLU A 293 -10.46 -32.81 17.08
CA GLU A 293 -10.75 -31.40 17.33
C GLU A 293 -10.52 -30.55 16.06
N ILE A 294 -9.38 -30.71 15.39
CA ILE A 294 -9.07 -30.02 14.14
C ILE A 294 -10.02 -30.46 13.02
N ALA A 295 -10.32 -31.73 12.92
CA ALA A 295 -11.24 -32.27 11.92
C ALA A 295 -12.66 -31.69 12.05
N ALA A 296 -13.09 -31.36 13.27
CA ALA A 296 -14.40 -30.73 13.53
C ALA A 296 -14.43 -29.23 13.18
N MET A 297 -13.29 -28.57 13.00
CA MET A 297 -13.22 -27.14 12.71
C MET A 297 -13.62 -26.81 11.26
N THR A 298 -14.05 -25.57 11.06
CA THR A 298 -14.24 -25.00 9.71
C THR A 298 -12.88 -24.75 9.04
N PRO A 299 -12.79 -24.73 7.69
CA PRO A 299 -11.55 -24.41 6.98
C PRO A 299 -10.90 -23.09 7.44
N ASP A 300 -11.70 -22.04 7.67
CA ASP A 300 -11.22 -20.74 8.15
C ASP A 300 -10.62 -20.83 9.57
N ALA A 301 -11.24 -21.61 10.46
CA ALA A 301 -10.73 -21.84 11.81
C ALA A 301 -9.42 -22.65 11.80
N ILE A 302 -9.30 -23.65 10.92
CA ILE A 302 -8.05 -24.40 10.73
C ILE A 302 -6.95 -23.46 10.22
N PHE A 303 -7.27 -22.64 9.22
CA PHE A 303 -6.31 -21.67 8.69
C PHE A 303 -5.85 -20.70 9.78
N GLY A 304 -6.77 -20.03 10.48
CA GLY A 304 -6.46 -19.03 11.49
C GLY A 304 -5.70 -19.59 12.70
N ASN A 305 -6.09 -20.77 13.19
CA ASN A 305 -5.51 -21.31 14.42
C ASN A 305 -4.20 -22.08 14.21
N TYR A 306 -4.03 -22.69 13.03
CA TYR A 306 -2.91 -23.61 12.79
C TYR A 306 -2.01 -23.17 11.64
N ALA A 307 -2.56 -22.83 10.47
CA ALA A 307 -1.73 -22.46 9.34
C ALA A 307 -1.04 -21.08 9.53
N VAL A 308 -1.76 -20.09 10.05
CA VAL A 308 -1.18 -18.76 10.35
C VAL A 308 -0.24 -18.81 11.53
N SER A 309 -0.59 -19.53 12.61
CA SER A 309 0.24 -19.63 13.81
C SER A 309 1.56 -20.34 13.52
N TYR A 310 1.56 -21.37 12.68
CA TYR A 310 2.79 -22.08 12.29
C TYR A 310 3.73 -21.21 11.46
N THR A 311 3.23 -20.35 10.60
CA THR A 311 4.07 -19.42 9.82
C THR A 311 4.75 -18.36 10.68
N HIS A 312 4.17 -18.00 11.83
CA HIS A 312 4.79 -17.06 12.78
C HIS A 312 5.73 -17.72 13.79
N LEU A 313 5.56 -19.01 14.07
CA LEU A 313 6.39 -19.74 15.04
C LEU A 313 7.63 -20.41 14.42
N THR A 314 7.68 -20.59 13.11
CA THR A 314 8.77 -21.33 12.42
C THR A 314 9.74 -20.45 11.65
N LEU A 315 9.55 -19.13 11.64
CA LEU A 315 10.57 -18.20 11.13
C LEU A 315 11.52 -17.83 12.27
N PRO A 316 12.83 -18.10 12.10
CA PRO A 316 13.85 -17.73 13.08
C PRO A 316 14.00 -16.22 13.18
#